data_1116babdc594d332b14ccbfb2b8749ad
#
_entry.id   1116babdc594d332b14ccbfb2b8749ad
#
_cell.length_a   1.000
_cell.length_b   1.000
_cell.length_c   1.000
_cell.angle_alpha   90.00
_cell.angle_beta   90.00
_cell.angle_gamma   90.00
#
_symmetry.space_group_name_H-M   'P 1'
#
loop_
_entity.id
_entity.type
_entity.pdbx_description
1 polymer ?
#
loop_
_entity_poly.entity_id
_entity_poly.type
_entity_poly.pdbx_seq_one_letter_code
_entity_poly.pdbx_strand_id
1 'polypeptide(L)'
;MKLFLKIFLIINFFTTSIFAETLNSALKRAYNTNPELNAERESLNISEQELKVSKSSYLPTVTLEGSRSQEDTDKLTNRDGSDATISDVDPKTKSVTITQTLIDFGRGAELAKSKIGIDLAKAKLLKKEQEILYKAADAYTGLISAK
;
A
#
# COMPACT_ATOMS: atom_id res chain seq x y z
N MET A 1 -58.81 4.24 -26.39
CA MET A 1 -58.98 4.90 -25.08
C MET A 1 -58.47 4.08 -23.91
N LYS A 2 -58.79 2.80 -23.75
CA LYS A 2 -58.32 1.95 -22.63
C LYS A 2 -56.81 1.70 -22.60
N LEU A 3 -56.11 1.70 -23.75
CA LEU A 3 -54.67 1.50 -23.84
C LEU A 3 -53.87 2.76 -23.36
N PHE A 4 -54.31 3.94 -23.76
CA PHE A 4 -53.75 5.23 -23.34
C PHE A 4 -53.87 5.45 -21.83
N LEU A 5 -54.99 5.03 -21.25
CA LEU A 5 -55.22 5.13 -19.81
C LEU A 5 -54.28 4.20 -19.03
N LYS A 6 -53.95 2.99 -19.52
CA LYS A 6 -53.02 2.06 -18.93
C LYS A 6 -51.58 2.57 -19.01
N ILE A 7 -51.17 3.17 -20.13
CA ILE A 7 -49.82 3.75 -20.31
C ILE A 7 -49.67 4.97 -19.40
N PHE A 8 -50.65 5.82 -19.26
CA PHE A 8 -50.64 6.97 -18.36
C PHE A 8 -50.55 6.55 -16.88
N LEU A 9 -51.18 5.45 -16.51
CA LEU A 9 -51.13 4.91 -15.15
C LEU A 9 -49.74 4.33 -14.82
N ILE A 10 -49.05 3.72 -15.77
CA ILE A 10 -47.70 3.15 -15.60
C ILE A 10 -46.65 4.24 -15.45
N ILE A 11 -46.77 5.38 -16.16
CA ILE A 11 -45.81 6.50 -16.09
C ILE A 11 -45.85 7.18 -14.71
N ASN A 12 -46.98 7.18 -14.01
CA ASN A 12 -47.07 7.77 -12.66
C ASN A 12 -46.44 6.92 -11.54
N PHE A 13 -46.12 5.66 -11.79
CA PHE A 13 -45.53 4.78 -10.78
C PHE A 13 -44.00 4.95 -10.63
N PHE A 14 -43.38 5.72 -11.55
CA PHE A 14 -41.91 5.99 -11.53
C PHE A 14 -41.52 7.34 -10.90
N THR A 15 -42.36 7.94 -10.07
CA THR A 15 -41.94 9.08 -9.26
C THR A 15 -41.02 8.57 -8.13
N THR A 16 -39.73 8.43 -8.43
CA THR A 16 -38.70 8.24 -7.41
C THR A 16 -38.75 9.44 -6.48
N SER A 17 -39.02 9.19 -5.19
CA SER A 17 -38.93 10.21 -4.16
C SER A 17 -37.50 10.76 -4.14
N ILE A 18 -37.32 11.97 -4.66
CA ILE A 18 -36.05 12.71 -4.54
C ILE A 18 -35.98 13.12 -3.07
N PHE A 19 -35.34 12.30 -2.24
CA PHE A 19 -34.97 12.71 -0.90
C PHE A 19 -33.95 13.83 -1.02
N ALA A 20 -34.29 15.02 -0.57
CA ALA A 20 -33.33 16.10 -0.43
C ALA A 20 -32.23 15.63 0.55
N GLU A 21 -31.03 15.46 0.03
CA GLU A 21 -29.89 15.07 0.86
C GLU A 21 -29.63 16.18 1.89
N THR A 22 -29.52 15.82 3.16
CA THR A 22 -29.21 16.79 4.21
C THR A 22 -27.69 17.07 4.24
N LEU A 23 -27.28 18.25 4.72
CA LEU A 23 -25.87 18.59 4.89
C LEU A 23 -25.11 17.49 5.65
N ASN A 24 -25.71 16.97 6.74
CA ASN A 24 -25.09 15.91 7.53
C ASN A 24 -24.89 14.62 6.73
N SER A 25 -25.85 14.26 5.88
CA SER A 25 -25.75 13.10 5.00
C SER A 25 -24.65 13.30 3.93
N ALA A 26 -24.58 14.49 3.34
CA ALA A 26 -23.54 14.86 2.36
C ALA A 26 -22.13 14.82 2.99
N LEU A 27 -21.97 15.36 4.20
CA LEU A 27 -20.69 15.34 4.93
C LEU A 27 -20.28 13.91 5.30
N LYS A 28 -21.19 13.08 5.81
CA LYS A 28 -20.91 11.66 6.09
C LYS A 28 -20.50 10.89 4.84
N ARG A 29 -21.18 11.15 3.73
CA ARG A 29 -20.83 10.53 2.44
C ARG A 29 -19.45 10.95 1.98
N ALA A 30 -19.15 12.26 1.99
CA ALA A 30 -17.82 12.78 1.65
C ALA A 30 -16.73 12.15 2.53
N TYR A 31 -16.95 12.08 3.86
CA TYR A 31 -16.00 11.50 4.79
C TYR A 31 -15.74 9.99 4.54
N ASN A 32 -16.77 9.23 4.20
CA ASN A 32 -16.65 7.78 4.06
C ASN A 32 -16.20 7.33 2.67
N THR A 33 -16.54 8.08 1.61
CA THR A 33 -16.36 7.62 0.23
C THR A 33 -15.38 8.43 -0.59
N ASN A 34 -14.83 9.52 -0.03
CA ASN A 34 -13.87 10.35 -0.78
C ASN A 34 -12.57 9.59 -1.02
N PRO A 35 -12.12 9.43 -2.28
CA PRO A 35 -10.92 8.67 -2.61
C PRO A 35 -9.62 9.32 -2.11
N GLU A 36 -9.55 10.67 -2.06
CA GLU A 36 -8.37 11.37 -1.53
C GLU A 36 -8.21 11.12 -0.02
N LEU A 37 -9.33 11.11 0.71
CA LEU A 37 -9.32 10.84 2.14
C LEU A 37 -8.96 9.38 2.43
N ASN A 38 -9.45 8.45 1.62
CA ASN A 38 -9.09 7.04 1.72
C ASN A 38 -7.59 6.82 1.41
N ALA A 39 -7.04 7.51 0.41
CA ALA A 39 -5.61 7.46 0.12
C ALA A 39 -4.76 7.97 1.31
N GLU A 40 -5.20 9.03 2.01
CA GLU A 40 -4.48 9.55 3.18
C GLU A 40 -4.58 8.60 4.39
N ARG A 41 -5.70 7.88 4.56
CA ARG A 41 -5.83 6.80 5.56
C ARG A 41 -4.85 5.66 5.28
N GLU A 42 -4.68 5.28 4.00
CA GLU A 42 -3.68 4.27 3.63
C GLU A 42 -2.25 4.78 3.81
N SER A 43 -1.98 6.07 3.61
CA SER A 43 -0.68 6.67 3.92
C SER A 43 -0.33 6.57 5.41
N LEU A 44 -1.31 6.73 6.30
CA LEU A 44 -1.11 6.49 7.73
C LEU A 44 -0.80 5.01 7.99
N ASN A 45 -1.55 4.09 7.39
CA ASN A 45 -1.30 2.65 7.50
C ASN A 45 0.12 2.28 7.02
N ILE A 46 0.60 2.86 5.90
CA ILE A 46 1.96 2.68 5.42
C ILE A 46 2.98 3.12 6.48
N SER A 47 2.81 4.30 7.08
CA SER A 47 3.71 4.81 8.13
C SER A 47 3.73 3.90 9.37
N GLU A 48 2.62 3.27 9.73
CA GLU A 48 2.56 2.27 10.79
C GLU A 48 3.32 0.98 10.42
N GLN A 49 3.27 0.55 9.15
CA GLN A 49 4.06 -0.59 8.69
C GLN A 49 5.56 -0.26 8.63
N GLU A 50 5.94 0.96 8.24
CA GLU A 50 7.34 1.43 8.26
C GLU A 50 7.93 1.36 9.66
N LEU A 51 7.14 1.66 10.71
CA LEU A 51 7.59 1.46 12.09
C LEU A 51 7.86 -0.02 12.38
N LYS A 52 7.04 -0.94 11.86
CA LYS A 52 7.29 -2.40 12.04
C LYS A 52 8.56 -2.82 11.30
N VAL A 53 8.81 -2.28 10.11
CA VAL A 53 10.04 -2.50 9.35
C VAL A 53 11.25 -1.98 10.14
N SER A 54 11.20 -0.77 10.70
CA SER A 54 12.27 -0.24 11.54
C SER A 54 12.54 -1.11 12.77
N LYS A 55 11.49 -1.68 13.38
CA LYS A 55 11.65 -2.63 14.49
C LYS A 55 12.28 -3.95 14.04
N SER A 56 11.99 -4.41 12.82
CA SER A 56 12.54 -5.67 12.30
C SER A 56 14.06 -5.61 12.12
N SER A 57 14.66 -4.42 12.00
CA SER A 57 16.12 -4.25 11.94
C SER A 57 16.86 -4.73 13.20
N TYR A 58 16.14 -4.92 14.30
CA TYR A 58 16.66 -5.50 15.54
C TYR A 58 16.63 -7.05 15.54
N LEU A 59 16.02 -7.66 14.56
CA LEU A 59 15.92 -9.12 14.44
C LEU A 59 17.05 -9.68 13.56
N PRO A 60 17.41 -10.97 13.71
CA PRO A 60 18.32 -11.62 12.79
C PRO A 60 17.74 -11.74 11.39
N THR A 61 18.58 -11.59 10.39
CA THR A 61 18.25 -11.85 8.99
C THR A 61 18.68 -13.26 8.64
N VAL A 62 17.75 -14.03 8.05
CA VAL A 62 18.02 -15.38 7.54
C VAL A 62 18.00 -15.33 6.02
N THR A 63 19.16 -15.62 5.40
CA THR A 63 19.30 -15.66 3.95
C THR A 63 19.51 -17.09 3.51
N LEU A 64 18.70 -17.54 2.55
CA LEU A 64 18.80 -18.81 1.87
C LEU A 64 19.32 -18.58 0.47
N GLU A 65 20.44 -19.18 0.12
CA GLU A 65 21.04 -19.07 -1.20
C GLU A 65 21.21 -20.45 -1.82
N GLY A 66 20.91 -20.54 -3.11
CA GLY A 66 21.14 -21.74 -3.90
C GLY A 66 21.72 -21.35 -5.26
N SER A 67 22.88 -21.91 -5.60
CA SER A 67 23.46 -21.74 -6.91
C SER A 67 23.74 -23.08 -7.57
N ARG A 68 23.62 -23.08 -8.88
CA ARG A 68 24.08 -24.16 -9.75
C ARG A 68 24.84 -23.50 -10.89
N SER A 69 26.06 -23.93 -11.11
CA SER A 69 26.81 -23.59 -12.32
C SER A 69 27.17 -24.84 -13.08
N GLN A 70 27.37 -24.67 -14.37
CA GLN A 70 27.91 -25.72 -15.24
C GLN A 70 29.31 -25.22 -15.66
N GLU A 71 30.30 -26.05 -15.40
CA GLU A 71 31.68 -25.73 -15.73
C GLU A 71 32.19 -26.78 -16.68
N ASP A 72 32.62 -26.30 -17.87
CA ASP A 72 33.27 -27.11 -18.88
C ASP A 72 34.76 -27.06 -18.61
N THR A 73 35.33 -28.22 -18.26
CA THR A 73 36.74 -28.36 -17.84
C THR A 73 37.66 -28.89 -18.93
N ASP A 74 37.22 -28.97 -20.20
CA ASP A 74 38.01 -29.47 -21.34
C ASP A 74 39.33 -28.75 -21.54
N LYS A 75 39.47 -27.56 -20.96
CA LYS A 75 40.70 -26.71 -21.03
C LYS A 75 41.56 -26.75 -19.78
N LEU A 76 41.17 -27.52 -18.77
CA LEU A 76 41.96 -27.65 -17.56
C LEU A 76 43.10 -28.63 -17.75
N THR A 77 44.28 -28.22 -17.42
CA THR A 77 45.47 -29.09 -17.36
C THR A 77 45.96 -29.14 -15.90
N ASN A 78 46.46 -30.30 -15.49
CA ASN A 78 47.15 -30.44 -14.22
C ASN A 78 48.41 -29.60 -14.22
N ARG A 79 48.97 -29.31 -13.04
CA ARG A 79 50.19 -28.52 -12.87
C ARG A 79 51.42 -29.15 -13.51
N ASP A 80 51.40 -30.44 -13.76
CA ASP A 80 52.45 -31.20 -14.47
C ASP A 80 52.26 -31.21 -16.00
N GLY A 81 51.21 -30.54 -16.52
CA GLY A 81 50.90 -30.45 -17.96
C GLY A 81 50.05 -31.61 -18.49
N SER A 82 49.62 -32.55 -17.63
CA SER A 82 48.72 -33.62 -18.04
C SER A 82 47.27 -33.12 -18.08
N ASP A 83 46.43 -33.81 -18.85
CA ASP A 83 45.00 -33.50 -18.93
C ASP A 83 44.30 -33.73 -17.57
N ALA A 84 43.34 -32.89 -17.23
CA ALA A 84 42.55 -33.05 -16.03
C ALA A 84 41.75 -34.36 -16.06
N THR A 85 41.74 -35.07 -14.94
CA THR A 85 40.97 -36.32 -14.81
C THR A 85 39.46 -36.09 -14.61
N ILE A 86 39.06 -34.85 -14.42
CA ILE A 86 37.65 -34.47 -14.25
C ILE A 86 37.30 -33.58 -15.46
N SER A 87 36.40 -34.05 -16.28
CA SER A 87 35.86 -33.27 -17.38
C SER A 87 34.62 -32.57 -16.98
N ASP A 88 33.66 -32.34 -16.98
CA ASP A 88 32.51 -31.53 -16.61
C ASP A 88 32.19 -31.56 -15.12
N VAL A 89 32.16 -30.40 -14.50
CA VAL A 89 31.77 -30.22 -13.11
C VAL A 89 30.52 -29.32 -13.02
N ASP A 90 29.47 -29.85 -12.44
CA ASP A 90 28.23 -29.13 -12.17
C ASP A 90 28.15 -28.80 -10.63
N PRO A 91 28.88 -27.78 -10.15
CA PRO A 91 28.80 -27.48 -8.73
C PRO A 91 27.44 -26.92 -8.35
N LYS A 92 26.91 -27.49 -7.26
CA LYS A 92 25.67 -27.04 -6.64
C LYS A 92 25.98 -26.59 -5.21
N THR A 93 25.68 -25.33 -4.93
CA THR A 93 25.89 -24.78 -3.58
C THR A 93 24.52 -24.42 -3.00
N LYS A 94 24.33 -24.80 -1.74
CA LYS A 94 23.20 -24.36 -0.93
C LYS A 94 23.74 -23.82 0.38
N SER A 95 23.37 -22.60 0.73
CA SER A 95 23.80 -21.99 1.98
C SER A 95 22.62 -21.40 2.75
N VAL A 96 22.72 -21.45 4.06
CA VAL A 96 21.82 -20.76 5.00
C VAL A 96 22.71 -19.87 5.84
N THR A 97 22.49 -18.56 5.72
CA THR A 97 23.27 -17.56 6.48
C THR A 97 22.34 -16.85 7.45
N ILE A 98 22.70 -16.83 8.73
CA ILE A 98 22.00 -16.07 9.76
C ILE A 98 22.92 -14.92 10.17
N THR A 99 22.46 -13.69 9.98
CA THR A 99 23.21 -12.48 10.31
C THR A 99 22.46 -11.67 11.36
N GLN A 100 23.12 -11.39 12.47
CA GLN A 100 22.61 -10.52 13.54
C GLN A 100 23.59 -9.36 13.77
N THR A 101 23.14 -8.14 13.52
CA THR A 101 23.90 -6.95 13.87
C THR A 101 23.76 -6.69 15.37
N LEU A 102 24.85 -6.72 16.11
CA LEU A 102 24.85 -6.56 17.56
C LEU A 102 24.89 -5.08 17.97
N ILE A 103 25.65 -4.25 17.27
CA ILE A 103 25.82 -2.83 17.55
C ILE A 103 25.60 -2.02 16.30
N ASP A 104 24.64 -1.09 16.37
CA ASP A 104 24.35 -0.10 15.34
C ASP A 104 23.74 1.15 16.00
N PHE A 105 24.51 2.22 16.03
CA PHE A 105 24.10 3.48 16.67
C PHE A 105 23.00 4.22 15.88
N GLY A 106 22.82 3.90 14.60
CA GLY A 106 21.79 4.53 13.74
C GLY A 106 20.38 4.01 13.98
N ARG A 107 20.22 2.76 14.45
CA ARG A 107 18.89 2.12 14.60
C ARG A 107 17.95 2.87 15.54
N GLY A 108 18.48 3.40 16.64
CA GLY A 108 17.67 4.18 17.58
C GLY A 108 17.08 5.44 16.95
N ALA A 109 17.90 6.14 16.17
CA ALA A 109 17.45 7.33 15.44
C ALA A 109 16.43 6.99 14.35
N GLU A 110 16.63 5.91 13.59
CA GLU A 110 15.69 5.46 12.56
C GLU A 110 14.34 5.04 13.17
N LEU A 111 14.35 4.32 14.29
CA LEU A 111 13.13 3.97 15.01
C LEU A 111 12.39 5.22 15.53
N ALA A 112 13.13 6.20 16.07
CA ALA A 112 12.55 7.47 16.51
C ALA A 112 11.94 8.25 15.32
N LYS A 113 12.62 8.31 14.19
CA LYS A 113 12.13 8.91 12.95
C LYS A 113 10.83 8.25 12.46
N SER A 114 10.76 6.91 12.45
CA SER A 114 9.55 6.19 12.06
C SER A 114 8.36 6.46 13.00
N LYS A 115 8.62 6.62 14.31
CA LYS A 115 7.57 7.02 15.26
C LYS A 115 7.03 8.42 14.97
N ILE A 116 7.91 9.39 14.75
CA ILE A 116 7.53 10.76 14.38
C ILE A 116 6.82 10.78 13.03
N GLY A 117 7.21 9.89 12.09
CA GLY A 117 6.53 9.70 10.81
C GLY A 117 5.05 9.38 10.94
N ILE A 118 4.67 8.55 11.91
CA ILE A 118 3.24 8.26 12.21
C ILE A 118 2.52 9.52 12.69
N ASP A 119 3.12 10.32 13.57
CA ASP A 119 2.49 11.53 14.08
C ASP A 119 2.31 12.56 12.95
N LEU A 120 3.28 12.66 12.05
CA LEU A 120 3.16 13.47 10.84
C LEU A 120 2.02 12.99 9.93
N ALA A 121 1.91 11.66 9.71
CA ALA A 121 0.85 11.08 8.89
C ALA A 121 -0.55 11.34 9.51
N LYS A 122 -0.69 11.22 10.84
CA LYS A 122 -1.93 11.59 11.55
C LYS A 122 -2.31 13.06 11.37
N ALA A 123 -1.33 13.97 11.46
CA ALA A 123 -1.58 15.40 11.26
C ALA A 123 -2.00 15.71 9.81
N LYS A 124 -1.41 15.03 8.83
CA LYS A 124 -1.80 15.14 7.41
C LYS A 124 -3.22 14.61 7.18
N LEU A 125 -3.55 13.45 7.76
CA LEU A 125 -4.90 12.89 7.67
C LEU A 125 -5.93 13.86 8.26
N LEU A 126 -5.71 14.40 9.46
CA LEU A 126 -6.60 15.37 10.08
C LEU A 126 -6.79 16.62 9.21
N LYS A 127 -5.70 17.14 8.64
CA LYS A 127 -5.77 18.26 7.69
C LYS A 127 -6.62 17.90 6.47
N LYS A 128 -6.44 16.72 5.90
CA LYS A 128 -7.21 16.26 4.73
C LYS A 128 -8.67 16.07 5.07
N GLU A 129 -9.00 15.54 6.24
CA GLU A 129 -10.39 15.41 6.73
C GLU A 129 -11.08 16.77 6.79
N GLN A 130 -10.44 17.77 7.39
CA GLN A 130 -10.97 19.13 7.46
C GLN A 130 -11.16 19.75 6.07
N GLU A 131 -10.19 19.58 5.17
CA GLU A 131 -10.26 20.09 3.80
C GLU A 131 -11.44 19.48 3.02
N ILE A 132 -11.62 18.16 3.08
CA ILE A 132 -12.70 17.47 2.38
C ILE A 132 -14.07 17.84 2.97
N LEU A 133 -14.19 17.90 4.29
CA LEU A 133 -15.44 18.32 4.93
C LEU A 133 -15.80 19.78 4.59
N TYR A 134 -14.80 20.66 4.57
CA TYR A 134 -15.02 22.04 4.15
C TYR A 134 -15.50 22.14 2.69
N LYS A 135 -14.81 21.46 1.75
CA LYS A 135 -15.21 21.41 0.34
C LYS A 135 -16.63 20.85 0.15
N ALA A 136 -16.99 19.82 0.92
CA ALA A 136 -18.33 19.24 0.86
C ALA A 136 -19.40 20.21 1.38
N ALA A 137 -19.12 20.92 2.47
CA ALA A 137 -20.03 21.93 3.01
C ALA A 137 -20.19 23.12 2.03
N ASP A 138 -19.11 23.60 1.46
CA ASP A 138 -19.10 24.70 0.49
C ASP A 138 -19.91 24.34 -0.77
N ALA A 139 -19.67 23.15 -1.33
CA ALA A 139 -20.42 22.65 -2.48
C ALA A 139 -21.92 22.51 -2.18
N TYR A 140 -22.26 22.01 -0.97
CA TYR A 140 -23.66 21.86 -0.54
C TYR A 140 -24.36 23.22 -0.39
N THR A 141 -23.72 24.21 0.25
CA THR A 141 -24.27 25.56 0.40
C THR A 141 -24.38 26.29 -0.94
N GLY A 142 -23.39 26.13 -1.80
CA GLY A 142 -23.43 26.66 -3.18
C GLY A 142 -24.60 26.12 -3.99
N LEU A 143 -24.89 24.82 -3.87
CA LEU A 143 -26.04 24.21 -4.54
C LEU A 143 -27.39 24.75 -4.04
N ILE A 144 -27.51 24.98 -2.73
CA ILE A 144 -28.73 25.56 -2.15
C ILE A 144 -28.91 27.01 -2.60
N SER A 145 -27.82 27.80 -2.65
CA SER A 145 -27.88 29.19 -3.03
C SER A 145 -28.16 29.40 -4.52
N ALA A 146 -27.93 28.39 -5.36
CA ALA A 146 -28.19 28.42 -6.81
C ALA A 146 -29.64 28.03 -7.20
N LYS A 147 -30.47 27.63 -6.24
CA LYS A 147 -31.91 27.35 -6.39
C LYS A 147 -32.73 28.59 -6.09
#